data_6e7897247a00b9a068cc5ec9579019fe
#
_entry.id   6e7897247a00b9a068cc5ec9579019fe
#
_cell.length_a   1.000
_cell.length_b   1.000
_cell.length_c   1.000
_cell.angle_alpha   90.00
_cell.angle_beta   90.00
_cell.angle_gamma   90.00
#
_symmetry.space_group_name_H-M   'P 1'
#
loop_
_entity.id
_entity.type
_entity.pdbx_description
1 polymer ?
#
loop_
_entity_poly.entity_id
_entity_poly.type
_entity_poly.pdbx_seq_one_letter_code
_entity_poly.pdbx_strand_id
1 'polypeptide(L)'
;MRWKQNKVNKIVLSKCHSYKLKIMKRICLIGIVLAALTAKAAPVDTLRHWGAELSVTPGRTIVMDEWQRKWQRDKNNFAIDLKLIHAYLPSDSNDYACDYGFPTLSLGAKWGLNHGVTMHKGEEFWGKTKNAINEVDYDSHLGNTISFYGQFARPLIRTSHFETDYALNFGLCWSHLKYNVIDNIDNELIGSRWNIFFGAGIHGTWHFLQDWGLRMGIDYYHYSNGALNRPNKGANFIGATVGLVYQPYYEASIPHYSTSAEKFEKYWYLNPYISIGGRTLMEEWQMTQFSSTPSDPDYRTDSFKCYWAYSFGTDVMYRYARRWASGIGVDVFYGTYDGRVKEICQKRGDDSSISPWSVGIAAKHEAFFGPLSLNVSLGLYLYRHMGKWSKELEKPYYERVGINYRFKKLSELKIGINIKAHKTKADLTEVVISYPTTFFAKKIRKNPK
;
A
#
# COMPACT_ATOMS: atom_id res chain seq x y z
N MET A 1 -1.78 15.58 -47.63
CA MET A 1 -2.81 14.73 -46.98
C MET A 1 -2.57 14.48 -45.49
N ARG A 2 -1.36 14.25 -44.98
CA ARG A 2 -1.05 14.01 -43.56
C ARG A 2 -1.47 15.13 -42.59
N TRP A 3 -1.45 16.40 -43.00
CA TRP A 3 -1.76 17.56 -42.15
C TRP A 3 -3.26 17.67 -41.80
N LYS A 4 -4.16 17.26 -42.67
CA LYS A 4 -5.61 17.23 -42.41
C LYS A 4 -6.00 16.08 -41.46
N GLN A 5 -5.32 14.95 -41.56
CA GLN A 5 -5.57 13.77 -40.71
C GLN A 5 -5.23 14.03 -39.19
N ASN A 6 -4.14 14.76 -38.95
CA ASN A 6 -3.73 15.12 -37.56
C ASN A 6 -4.69 16.13 -36.90
N LYS A 7 -5.31 17.03 -37.72
CA LYS A 7 -6.26 18.01 -37.19
C LYS A 7 -7.61 17.36 -36.83
N VAL A 8 -8.06 16.40 -37.62
CA VAL A 8 -9.28 15.61 -37.33
C VAL A 8 -9.11 14.74 -36.11
N ASN A 9 -7.96 14.07 -35.93
CA ASN A 9 -7.68 13.26 -34.77
C ASN A 9 -7.59 14.07 -33.46
N LYS A 10 -7.03 15.29 -33.50
CA LYS A 10 -7.03 16.20 -32.35
C LYS A 10 -8.44 16.65 -31.93
N ILE A 11 -9.31 16.92 -32.92
CA ILE A 11 -10.70 17.34 -32.64
C ILE A 11 -11.54 16.17 -32.10
N VAL A 12 -11.33 14.95 -32.59
CA VAL A 12 -12.03 13.76 -32.11
C VAL A 12 -11.58 13.40 -30.72
N LEU A 13 -10.29 13.49 -30.44
CA LEU A 13 -9.73 13.25 -29.07
C LEU A 13 -10.22 14.30 -28.06
N SER A 14 -10.29 15.58 -28.43
CA SER A 14 -10.79 16.63 -27.54
C SER A 14 -12.29 16.48 -27.24
N LYS A 15 -13.09 16.11 -28.23
CA LYS A 15 -14.52 15.82 -28.03
C LYS A 15 -14.75 14.57 -27.17
N CYS A 16 -13.96 13.51 -27.37
CA CYS A 16 -14.03 12.31 -26.55
C CYS A 16 -13.63 12.58 -25.08
N HIS A 17 -12.63 13.44 -24.86
CA HIS A 17 -12.20 13.86 -23.52
C HIS A 17 -13.29 14.71 -22.80
N SER A 18 -13.91 15.65 -23.53
CA SER A 18 -15.04 16.45 -23.02
C SER A 18 -16.26 15.60 -22.67
N TYR A 19 -16.54 14.54 -23.45
CA TYR A 19 -17.66 13.63 -23.22
C TYR A 19 -17.40 12.74 -21.97
N LYS A 20 -16.20 12.22 -21.80
CA LYS A 20 -15.80 11.46 -20.61
C LYS A 20 -15.87 12.30 -19.34
N LEU A 21 -15.46 13.56 -19.39
CA LEU A 21 -15.54 14.48 -18.26
C LEU A 21 -16.99 14.81 -17.85
N LYS A 22 -17.90 14.93 -18.84
CA LYS A 22 -19.34 15.12 -18.59
C LYS A 22 -20.00 13.89 -17.99
N ILE A 23 -19.62 12.68 -18.42
CA ILE A 23 -20.11 11.42 -17.85
C ILE A 23 -19.62 11.26 -16.42
N MET A 24 -18.34 11.50 -16.14
CA MET A 24 -17.78 11.46 -14.78
C MET A 24 -18.49 12.44 -13.83
N LYS A 25 -18.72 13.68 -14.25
CA LYS A 25 -19.49 14.66 -13.46
C LYS A 25 -20.91 14.18 -13.14
N ARG A 26 -21.58 13.52 -14.08
CA ARG A 26 -22.92 12.95 -13.85
C ARG A 26 -22.91 11.75 -12.92
N ILE A 27 -21.90 10.87 -13.01
CA ILE A 27 -21.75 9.72 -12.12
C ILE A 27 -21.45 10.18 -10.67
N CYS A 28 -20.58 11.18 -10.50
CA CYS A 28 -20.31 11.77 -9.18
C CYS A 28 -21.57 12.43 -8.60
N LEU A 29 -22.34 13.15 -9.40
CA LEU A 29 -23.57 13.79 -8.97
C LEU A 29 -24.65 12.75 -8.57
N ILE A 30 -24.77 11.66 -9.33
CA ILE A 30 -25.67 10.54 -9.05
C ILE A 30 -25.23 9.81 -7.76
N GLY A 31 -23.93 9.61 -7.55
CA GLY A 31 -23.40 9.02 -6.31
C GLY A 31 -23.70 9.87 -5.08
N ILE A 32 -23.55 11.19 -5.17
CA ILE A 32 -23.88 12.13 -4.09
C ILE A 32 -25.39 12.14 -3.82
N VAL A 33 -26.22 12.14 -4.86
CA VAL A 33 -27.68 12.11 -4.73
C VAL A 33 -28.16 10.77 -4.16
N LEU A 34 -27.58 9.63 -4.58
CA LEU A 34 -27.87 8.31 -4.02
C LEU A 34 -27.46 8.20 -2.55
N ALA A 35 -26.29 8.72 -2.17
CA ALA A 35 -25.87 8.77 -0.78
C ALA A 35 -26.78 9.66 0.09
N ALA A 36 -27.26 10.79 -0.46
CA ALA A 36 -28.20 11.68 0.21
C ALA A 36 -29.63 11.07 0.32
N LEU A 37 -30.05 10.27 -0.67
CA LEU A 37 -31.35 9.60 -0.66
C LEU A 37 -31.39 8.38 0.27
N THR A 38 -30.29 7.63 0.38
CA THR A 38 -30.18 6.49 1.30
C THR A 38 -30.10 6.95 2.76
N ALA A 39 -29.57 8.14 3.04
CA ALA A 39 -29.53 8.72 4.38
C ALA A 39 -30.92 9.00 4.98
N LYS A 40 -31.95 9.16 4.14
CA LYS A 40 -33.34 9.38 4.59
C LYS A 40 -34.15 8.10 4.88
N ALA A 41 -33.64 6.93 4.48
CA ALA A 41 -34.43 5.68 4.51
C ALA A 41 -34.03 4.70 5.64
N ALA A 42 -33.01 4.99 6.43
CA ALA A 42 -32.57 4.11 7.51
C ALA A 42 -33.18 4.52 8.86
N PRO A 43 -33.53 3.56 9.75
CA PRO A 43 -33.96 3.88 11.11
C PRO A 43 -32.92 4.71 11.85
N VAL A 44 -33.35 5.72 12.57
CA VAL A 44 -32.47 6.73 13.23
C VAL A 44 -31.39 6.10 14.11
N ASP A 45 -31.60 4.91 14.66
CA ASP A 45 -30.64 4.23 15.55
C ASP A 45 -29.43 3.59 14.83
N THR A 46 -29.59 3.19 13.56
CA THR A 46 -28.50 2.58 12.78
C THR A 46 -27.59 3.60 12.12
N LEU A 47 -28.04 4.83 11.94
CA LEU A 47 -27.26 5.93 11.31
C LEU A 47 -26.26 6.60 12.27
N ARG A 48 -26.40 6.41 13.57
CA ARG A 48 -25.54 7.06 14.58
C ARG A 48 -24.06 6.73 14.49
N HIS A 49 -23.67 5.69 13.76
CA HIS A 49 -22.29 5.26 13.57
C HIS A 49 -21.69 5.67 12.22
N TRP A 50 -22.52 6.17 11.30
CA TRP A 50 -22.10 6.37 9.93
C TRP A 50 -21.95 7.85 9.58
N GLY A 51 -20.87 8.14 8.85
CA GLY A 51 -20.58 9.44 8.29
C GLY A 51 -19.97 9.31 6.90
N ALA A 52 -19.66 10.45 6.30
CA ALA A 52 -19.06 10.54 4.98
C ALA A 52 -18.03 11.67 4.91
N GLU A 53 -17.04 11.53 4.03
CA GLU A 53 -16.06 12.56 3.74
C GLU A 53 -15.89 12.67 2.22
N LEU A 54 -15.82 13.92 1.75
CA LEU A 54 -15.36 14.26 0.42
C LEU A 54 -14.16 15.19 0.57
N SER A 55 -13.01 14.79 0.06
CA SER A 55 -11.78 15.57 0.15
C SER A 55 -11.02 15.63 -1.16
N VAL A 56 -10.18 16.65 -1.26
CA VAL A 56 -9.24 16.84 -2.38
C VAL A 56 -7.83 16.97 -1.83
N THR A 57 -6.87 16.46 -2.58
CA THR A 57 -5.46 16.44 -2.20
C THR A 57 -4.61 16.91 -3.38
N PRO A 58 -4.39 18.23 -3.54
CA PRO A 58 -3.29 18.72 -4.37
C PRO A 58 -1.97 18.24 -3.77
N GLY A 59 -1.10 17.69 -4.62
CA GLY A 59 0.12 17.06 -4.16
C GLY A 59 1.17 16.93 -5.25
N ARG A 60 2.21 16.22 -4.91
CA ARG A 60 3.33 15.93 -5.81
C ARG A 60 3.94 14.56 -5.52
N THR A 61 4.60 13.99 -6.53
CA THR A 61 5.40 12.79 -6.35
C THR A 61 6.69 13.09 -5.59
N ILE A 62 7.09 12.14 -4.75
CA ILE A 62 8.37 12.13 -4.06
C ILE A 62 9.38 11.35 -4.90
N VAL A 63 10.53 11.95 -5.17
CA VAL A 63 11.67 11.30 -5.80
C VAL A 63 12.46 10.54 -4.74
N MET A 64 12.55 9.23 -4.88
CA MET A 64 13.10 8.35 -3.85
C MET A 64 14.62 8.21 -3.92
N ASP A 65 15.23 8.44 -5.09
CA ASP A 65 16.68 8.34 -5.28
C ASP A 65 17.20 9.26 -6.41
N GLU A 66 18.51 9.45 -6.45
CA GLU A 66 19.21 10.26 -7.47
C GLU A 66 18.99 9.74 -8.89
N TRP A 67 18.79 8.42 -9.04
CA TRP A 67 18.53 7.80 -10.33
C TRP A 67 17.17 8.23 -10.89
N GLN A 68 16.14 8.21 -10.05
CA GLN A 68 14.81 8.69 -10.41
C GLN A 68 14.81 10.17 -10.77
N ARG A 69 15.64 10.98 -10.11
CA ARG A 69 15.77 12.43 -10.37
C ARG A 69 16.17 12.73 -11.81
N LYS A 70 16.98 11.85 -12.44
CA LYS A 70 17.48 12.05 -13.81
C LYS A 70 16.43 11.90 -14.90
N TRP A 71 15.32 11.22 -14.62
CA TRP A 71 14.29 10.95 -15.64
C TRP A 71 12.89 11.41 -15.26
N GLN A 72 12.58 11.66 -14.00
CA GLN A 72 11.29 12.20 -13.61
C GLN A 72 11.27 13.72 -13.81
N ARG A 73 10.41 14.20 -14.71
CA ARG A 73 10.29 15.61 -15.08
C ARG A 73 9.25 16.31 -14.20
N ASP A 74 7.97 16.24 -14.57
CA ASP A 74 6.91 16.83 -13.79
C ASP A 74 6.44 15.92 -12.66
N LYS A 75 5.95 16.53 -11.59
CA LYS A 75 5.70 15.82 -10.32
C LYS A 75 4.32 16.10 -9.74
N ASN A 76 3.58 17.04 -10.34
CA ASN A 76 2.33 17.51 -9.77
C ASN A 76 1.21 16.50 -10.02
N ASN A 77 0.42 16.28 -8.97
CA ASN A 77 -0.78 15.47 -9.05
C ASN A 77 -1.91 16.09 -8.24
N PHE A 78 -3.10 15.58 -8.45
CA PHE A 78 -4.29 15.97 -7.72
C PHE A 78 -5.10 14.72 -7.44
N ALA A 79 -5.64 14.58 -6.25
CA ALA A 79 -6.52 13.46 -5.93
C ALA A 79 -7.86 13.95 -5.38
N ILE A 80 -8.92 13.18 -5.66
CA ILE A 80 -10.26 13.34 -5.09
C ILE A 80 -10.56 12.06 -4.32
N ASP A 81 -11.06 12.19 -3.11
CA ASP A 81 -11.31 11.08 -2.21
C ASP A 81 -12.72 11.13 -1.65
N LEU A 82 -13.43 10.02 -1.72
CA LEU A 82 -14.74 9.83 -1.13
C LEU A 82 -14.65 8.70 -0.12
N LYS A 83 -15.12 8.92 1.12
CA LYS A 83 -15.11 7.92 2.19
C LYS A 83 -16.48 7.73 2.80
N LEU A 84 -16.81 6.50 3.09
CA LEU A 84 -17.89 6.11 3.99
C LEU A 84 -17.25 5.74 5.32
N ILE A 85 -17.64 6.42 6.39
CA ILE A 85 -17.01 6.33 7.71
C ILE A 85 -17.92 5.57 8.66
N HIS A 86 -17.37 4.62 9.43
CA HIS A 86 -18.01 3.97 10.56
C HIS A 86 -17.25 4.32 11.84
N ALA A 87 -17.93 4.93 12.79
CA ALA A 87 -17.34 5.31 14.08
C ALA A 87 -17.60 4.24 15.15
N TYR A 88 -16.62 4.03 16.01
CA TYR A 88 -16.80 3.36 17.29
C TYR A 88 -17.13 4.39 18.36
N LEU A 89 -18.17 4.11 19.16
CA LEU A 89 -18.64 5.02 20.19
C LEU A 89 -18.35 4.47 21.60
N PRO A 90 -18.26 5.33 22.62
CA PRO A 90 -18.16 4.90 24.02
C PRO A 90 -19.28 3.95 24.47
N SER A 91 -20.47 4.09 23.88
CA SER A 91 -21.64 3.22 24.13
C SER A 91 -21.50 1.79 23.61
N ASP A 92 -20.55 1.51 22.71
CA ASP A 92 -20.44 0.20 22.04
C ASP A 92 -19.85 -0.91 22.88
N SER A 93 -19.34 -0.58 24.08
CA SER A 93 -18.69 -1.53 24.99
C SER A 93 -17.59 -2.37 24.32
N ASN A 94 -16.85 -1.76 23.37
CA ASN A 94 -15.81 -2.40 22.59
C ASN A 94 -14.43 -2.06 23.19
N ASP A 95 -13.80 -3.02 23.84
CA ASP A 95 -12.50 -2.85 24.48
C ASP A 95 -11.38 -2.41 23.53
N TYR A 96 -11.35 -2.90 22.29
CA TYR A 96 -10.37 -2.44 21.31
C TYR A 96 -10.59 -0.98 20.93
N ALA A 97 -11.84 -0.60 20.72
CA ALA A 97 -12.19 0.78 20.43
C ALA A 97 -11.82 1.72 21.57
N CYS A 98 -12.12 1.32 22.82
CA CYS A 98 -11.73 2.05 24.01
C CYS A 98 -10.21 2.23 24.08
N ASP A 99 -9.42 1.16 23.91
CA ASP A 99 -7.95 1.19 23.93
C ASP A 99 -7.34 2.11 22.84
N TYR A 100 -8.03 2.28 21.71
CA TYR A 100 -7.61 3.18 20.62
C TYR A 100 -8.24 4.57 20.67
N GLY A 101 -9.06 4.87 21.70
CA GLY A 101 -9.72 6.17 21.86
C GLY A 101 -10.90 6.36 20.91
N PHE A 102 -11.65 5.28 20.62
CA PHE A 102 -12.80 5.25 19.73
C PHE A 102 -12.46 5.70 18.29
N PRO A 103 -11.71 4.86 17.55
CA PRO A 103 -11.28 5.15 16.20
C PRO A 103 -12.45 5.05 15.21
N THR A 104 -12.21 5.52 13.99
CA THR A 104 -13.13 5.27 12.88
C THR A 104 -12.51 4.28 11.90
N LEU A 105 -13.37 3.46 11.30
CA LEU A 105 -13.04 2.65 10.12
C LEU A 105 -13.76 3.23 8.92
N SER A 106 -13.07 3.33 7.78
CA SER A 106 -13.70 3.86 6.58
C SER A 106 -13.43 2.96 5.37
N LEU A 107 -14.37 2.97 4.44
CA LEU A 107 -14.17 2.50 3.08
C LEU A 107 -14.01 3.71 2.17
N GLY A 108 -12.90 3.80 1.46
CA GLY A 108 -12.55 4.93 0.62
C GLY A 108 -12.40 4.55 -0.84
N ALA A 109 -12.72 5.52 -1.71
CA ALA A 109 -12.45 5.51 -3.14
C ALA A 109 -11.70 6.79 -3.50
N LYS A 110 -10.43 6.64 -3.94
CA LYS A 110 -9.54 7.75 -4.30
C LYS A 110 -9.28 7.76 -5.80
N TRP A 111 -9.55 8.87 -6.47
CA TRP A 111 -9.18 9.13 -7.86
C TRP A 111 -7.92 9.97 -7.91
N GLY A 112 -6.83 9.39 -8.41
CA GLY A 112 -5.58 10.10 -8.67
C GLY A 112 -5.55 10.65 -10.10
N LEU A 113 -5.48 11.95 -10.25
CA LEU A 113 -5.31 12.66 -11.50
C LEU A 113 -3.82 12.92 -11.70
N ASN A 114 -3.11 11.94 -12.26
CA ASN A 114 -1.65 11.89 -12.30
C ASN A 114 -1.07 12.25 -13.69
N HIS A 115 -1.88 12.77 -14.61
CA HIS A 115 -1.42 13.12 -15.96
C HIS A 115 -0.27 14.15 -15.96
N GLY A 116 -0.20 15.02 -14.94
CA GLY A 116 0.89 15.97 -14.73
C GLY A 116 2.18 15.35 -14.17
N VAL A 117 2.27 14.02 -14.03
CA VAL A 117 3.51 13.34 -13.66
C VAL A 117 4.12 12.73 -14.91
N THR A 118 5.26 13.29 -15.35
CA THR A 118 5.92 12.91 -16.59
C THR A 118 7.32 12.38 -16.37
N MET A 119 7.80 11.55 -17.28
CA MET A 119 9.07 10.86 -17.22
C MET A 119 9.72 10.84 -18.60
N HIS A 120 11.02 11.16 -18.65
CA HIS A 120 11.81 11.14 -19.88
C HIS A 120 13.26 10.86 -19.58
N LYS A 121 13.85 9.87 -20.25
CA LYS A 121 15.25 9.47 -20.14
C LYS A 121 16.04 10.04 -21.31
N GLY A 122 16.53 11.26 -21.16
CA GLY A 122 17.38 11.91 -22.14
C GLY A 122 18.87 11.68 -21.93
N GLU A 123 19.70 12.56 -22.50
CA GLU A 123 21.17 12.47 -22.48
C GLU A 123 21.75 12.37 -21.06
N GLU A 124 21.19 13.09 -20.10
CA GLU A 124 21.63 13.05 -18.69
C GLU A 124 21.54 11.62 -18.10
N PHE A 125 20.58 10.84 -18.58
CA PHE A 125 20.36 9.46 -18.14
C PHE A 125 21.21 8.45 -18.93
N TRP A 126 21.14 8.51 -20.26
CA TRP A 126 21.77 7.52 -21.14
C TRP A 126 23.24 7.79 -21.44
N GLY A 127 23.67 9.07 -21.40
CA GLY A 127 24.93 9.54 -21.95
C GLY A 127 24.90 9.61 -23.49
N LYS A 128 25.82 10.33 -24.09
CA LYS A 128 25.80 10.67 -25.53
C LYS A 128 25.68 9.47 -26.48
N THR A 129 26.43 8.41 -26.24
CA THR A 129 26.45 7.24 -27.14
C THR A 129 25.19 6.41 -27.09
N LYS A 130 24.62 6.19 -25.88
CA LYS A 130 23.38 5.43 -25.71
C LYS A 130 22.12 6.26 -25.96
N ASN A 131 22.22 7.58 -25.87
CA ASN A 131 21.12 8.49 -26.11
C ASN A 131 20.55 8.31 -27.52
N ALA A 132 21.38 8.29 -28.55
CA ALA A 132 20.98 8.13 -29.93
C ALA A 132 20.22 6.83 -30.24
N ILE A 133 20.32 5.81 -29.39
CA ILE A 133 19.70 4.48 -29.58
C ILE A 133 18.46 4.30 -28.69
N ASN A 134 18.49 4.83 -27.46
CA ASN A 134 17.52 4.51 -26.43
C ASN A 134 16.54 5.64 -26.08
N GLU A 135 16.87 6.87 -26.45
CA GLU A 135 15.99 8.01 -26.22
C GLU A 135 14.79 7.95 -27.18
N VAL A 136 13.63 8.27 -26.64
CA VAL A 136 12.38 8.39 -27.39
C VAL A 136 11.99 9.85 -27.51
N ASP A 137 11.21 10.21 -28.54
CA ASP A 137 10.78 11.58 -28.86
C ASP A 137 9.48 11.99 -28.14
N TYR A 138 9.07 11.25 -27.11
CA TYR A 138 7.86 11.51 -26.34
C TYR A 138 8.10 11.37 -24.85
N ASP A 139 7.27 12.06 -24.05
CA ASP A 139 7.22 11.89 -22.61
C ASP A 139 6.32 10.73 -22.22
N SER A 140 6.83 9.90 -21.32
CA SER A 140 6.03 8.89 -20.63
C SER A 140 5.24 9.52 -19.48
N HIS A 141 4.06 8.97 -19.22
CA HIS A 141 3.14 9.50 -18.21
C HIS A 141 2.79 8.46 -17.14
N LEU A 142 2.60 8.96 -15.91
CA LEU A 142 1.92 8.19 -14.88
C LEU A 142 0.41 8.32 -15.09
N GLY A 143 -0.26 7.21 -15.36
CA GLY A 143 -1.70 7.21 -15.64
C GLY A 143 -2.55 7.60 -14.44
N ASN A 144 -3.75 8.10 -14.71
CA ASN A 144 -4.75 8.30 -13.69
C ASN A 144 -5.08 6.98 -12.99
N THR A 145 -5.44 7.07 -11.71
CA THR A 145 -5.67 5.89 -10.86
C THR A 145 -7.03 5.93 -10.18
N ILE A 146 -7.53 4.75 -9.85
CA ILE A 146 -8.66 4.57 -8.94
C ILE A 146 -8.19 3.60 -7.85
N SER A 147 -8.25 4.01 -6.61
CA SER A 147 -7.90 3.17 -5.46
C SER A 147 -9.12 2.92 -4.60
N PHE A 148 -9.32 1.66 -4.19
CA PHE A 148 -10.31 1.27 -3.19
C PHE A 148 -9.57 0.76 -1.97
N TYR A 149 -9.90 1.29 -0.79
CA TYR A 149 -9.14 1.01 0.42
C TYR A 149 -9.98 1.02 1.69
N GLY A 150 -9.49 0.30 2.70
CA GLY A 150 -9.91 0.45 4.07
C GLY A 150 -9.01 1.48 4.77
N GLN A 151 -9.60 2.32 5.63
CA GLN A 151 -8.88 3.26 6.48
C GLN A 151 -9.16 2.95 7.94
N PHE A 152 -8.12 3.00 8.76
CA PHE A 152 -8.19 3.07 10.21
C PHE A 152 -7.71 4.47 10.62
N ALA A 153 -8.58 5.29 11.26
CA ALA A 153 -8.21 6.59 11.77
C ALA A 153 -8.37 6.63 13.28
N ARG A 154 -7.28 6.98 13.96
CA ARG A 154 -7.23 7.06 15.42
C ARG A 154 -7.18 8.50 15.87
N PRO A 155 -8.13 8.94 16.71
CA PRO A 155 -8.08 10.27 17.30
C PRO A 155 -6.90 10.38 18.27
N LEU A 156 -6.21 11.51 18.21
CA LEU A 156 -5.15 11.93 19.14
C LEU A 156 -5.69 12.90 20.18
N ILE A 157 -6.45 13.89 19.70
CA ILE A 157 -7.13 14.91 20.53
C ILE A 157 -8.56 15.00 20.00
N ARG A 158 -9.54 15.01 20.91
CA ARG A 158 -10.95 15.22 20.57
C ARG A 158 -11.61 16.13 21.59
N THR A 159 -12.17 17.23 21.13
CA THR A 159 -12.92 18.22 21.91
C THR A 159 -14.33 18.39 21.33
N SER A 160 -15.13 19.29 21.84
CA SER A 160 -16.47 19.57 21.27
C SER A 160 -16.47 20.09 19.84
N HIS A 161 -15.40 20.76 19.40
CA HIS A 161 -15.34 21.43 18.10
C HIS A 161 -14.12 21.03 17.26
N PHE A 162 -13.17 20.29 17.82
CA PHE A 162 -11.92 20.00 17.13
C PHE A 162 -11.43 18.60 17.42
N GLU A 163 -11.03 17.90 16.36
CA GLU A 163 -10.39 16.58 16.43
C GLU A 163 -9.08 16.60 15.65
N THR A 164 -8.05 15.96 16.19
CA THR A 164 -6.87 15.56 15.43
C THR A 164 -6.77 14.04 15.40
N ASP A 165 -6.38 13.49 14.27
CA ASP A 165 -6.19 12.06 14.12
C ASP A 165 -4.99 11.72 13.22
N TYR A 166 -4.51 10.50 13.33
CA TYR A 166 -3.73 9.88 12.28
C TYR A 166 -4.52 8.76 11.61
N ALA A 167 -4.33 8.61 10.32
CA ALA A 167 -5.00 7.61 9.50
C ALA A 167 -3.99 6.69 8.81
N LEU A 168 -4.33 5.40 8.70
CA LEU A 168 -3.61 4.40 7.91
C LEU A 168 -4.57 3.80 6.90
N ASN A 169 -4.14 3.74 5.66
CA ASN A 169 -4.94 3.26 4.53
C ASN A 169 -4.28 2.03 3.91
N PHE A 170 -5.07 1.05 3.55
CA PHE A 170 -4.61 -0.12 2.81
C PHE A 170 -5.67 -0.62 1.84
N GLY A 171 -5.25 -0.97 0.60
CA GLY A 171 -6.19 -1.40 -0.42
C GLY A 171 -5.54 -1.74 -1.74
N LEU A 172 -6.33 -1.62 -2.80
CA LEU A 172 -5.94 -1.88 -4.17
C LEU A 172 -6.06 -0.62 -5.01
N CYS A 173 -5.16 -0.46 -5.97
CA CYS A 173 -5.13 0.65 -6.91
C CYS A 173 -5.09 0.09 -8.34
N TRP A 174 -5.98 0.58 -9.18
CA TRP A 174 -5.93 0.35 -10.61
C TRP A 174 -5.38 1.58 -11.33
N SER A 175 -4.35 1.39 -12.18
CA SER A 175 -3.75 2.45 -12.99
C SER A 175 -4.16 2.34 -14.46
N HIS A 176 -4.57 3.46 -15.04
CA HIS A 176 -4.93 3.54 -16.46
C HIS A 176 -3.72 3.27 -17.38
N LEU A 177 -2.55 3.79 -17.03
CA LEU A 177 -1.29 3.55 -17.74
C LEU A 177 -0.34 2.74 -16.86
N LYS A 178 0.52 1.98 -17.50
CA LYS A 178 1.66 1.27 -16.91
C LYS A 178 2.85 1.42 -17.84
N TYR A 179 4.03 0.98 -17.43
CA TYR A 179 5.16 0.78 -18.32
C TYR A 179 4.71 0.01 -19.60
N ASN A 180 5.10 0.50 -20.75
CA ASN A 180 4.84 -0.11 -22.05
C ASN A 180 5.98 0.25 -23.00
N VAL A 181 6.44 -0.72 -23.79
CA VAL A 181 7.59 -0.56 -24.69
C VAL A 181 7.32 0.36 -25.89
N ILE A 182 6.06 0.64 -26.21
CA ILE A 182 5.65 1.38 -27.42
C ILE A 182 5.43 2.86 -27.11
N ASP A 183 4.69 3.16 -26.04
CA ASP A 183 4.13 4.49 -25.81
C ASP A 183 4.36 5.03 -24.36
N ASN A 184 5.02 4.25 -23.48
CA ASN A 184 5.22 4.64 -22.09
C ASN A 184 6.48 4.02 -21.48
N ILE A 185 7.57 4.02 -22.26
CA ILE A 185 8.79 3.24 -22.01
C ILE A 185 9.67 3.79 -20.87
N ASP A 186 9.52 5.06 -20.52
CA ASP A 186 10.29 5.67 -19.43
C ASP A 186 9.55 5.65 -18.09
N ASN A 187 8.34 5.09 -18.05
CA ASN A 187 7.59 4.91 -16.81
C ASN A 187 8.15 3.76 -15.96
N GLU A 188 9.20 4.01 -15.20
CA GLU A 188 9.73 3.03 -14.25
C GLU A 188 8.95 2.93 -12.93
N LEU A 189 7.97 3.80 -12.71
CA LEU A 189 7.21 3.81 -11.45
C LEU A 189 6.29 2.59 -11.37
N ILE A 190 5.56 2.29 -12.45
CA ILE A 190 4.48 1.29 -12.44
C ILE A 190 4.56 0.35 -13.64
N GLY A 191 4.79 -0.94 -13.38
CA GLY A 191 4.82 -2.00 -14.39
C GLY A 191 3.53 -2.80 -14.53
N SER A 192 2.52 -2.55 -13.71
CA SER A 192 1.24 -3.28 -13.77
C SER A 192 0.05 -2.35 -13.58
N ARG A 193 -1.12 -2.75 -14.11
CA ARG A 193 -2.36 -1.99 -13.90
C ARG A 193 -2.89 -2.13 -12.48
N TRP A 194 -2.80 -3.32 -11.90
CA TRP A 194 -3.18 -3.57 -10.52
C TRP A 194 -1.99 -3.40 -9.59
N ASN A 195 -2.19 -2.64 -8.53
CA ASN A 195 -1.18 -2.30 -7.54
C ASN A 195 -1.78 -2.39 -6.14
N ILE A 196 -0.94 -2.59 -5.15
CA ILE A 196 -1.28 -2.45 -3.73
C ILE A 196 -1.24 -0.95 -3.41
N PHE A 197 -2.25 -0.47 -2.72
CA PHE A 197 -2.35 0.90 -2.22
C PHE A 197 -2.05 0.92 -0.73
N PHE A 198 -1.18 1.83 -0.33
CA PHE A 198 -0.90 2.15 1.06
C PHE A 198 -0.94 3.67 1.25
N GLY A 199 -1.46 4.14 2.40
CA GLY A 199 -1.46 5.55 2.73
C GLY A 199 -1.35 5.79 4.23
N ALA A 200 -0.84 6.96 4.59
CA ALA A 200 -0.81 7.45 5.95
C ALA A 200 -1.05 8.96 5.94
N GLY A 201 -1.78 9.47 6.93
CA GLY A 201 -2.04 10.91 7.03
C GLY A 201 -2.21 11.37 8.48
N ILE A 202 -2.04 12.67 8.66
CA ILE A 202 -2.34 13.37 9.92
C ILE A 202 -3.28 14.50 9.58
N HIS A 203 -4.40 14.59 10.31
CA HIS A 203 -5.46 15.53 10.01
C HIS A 203 -5.94 16.26 11.25
N GLY A 204 -6.46 17.45 11.02
CA GLY A 204 -7.28 18.22 11.96
C GLY A 204 -8.66 18.44 11.36
N THR A 205 -9.71 18.23 12.12
CA THR A 205 -11.10 18.47 11.72
C THR A 205 -11.70 19.52 12.65
N TRP A 206 -12.19 20.61 12.08
CA TRP A 206 -12.93 21.63 12.80
C TRP A 206 -14.44 21.47 12.53
N HIS A 207 -15.21 21.17 13.58
CA HIS A 207 -16.67 21.03 13.52
C HIS A 207 -17.31 22.41 13.68
N PHE A 208 -17.72 23.01 12.58
CA PHE A 208 -18.37 24.33 12.53
C PHE A 208 -19.88 24.25 12.67
N LEU A 209 -20.47 23.06 12.45
CA LEU A 209 -21.86 22.70 12.74
C LEU A 209 -21.87 21.35 13.47
N GLN A 210 -22.98 21.01 14.10
CA GLN A 210 -23.13 19.78 14.89
C GLN A 210 -22.68 18.53 14.14
N ASP A 211 -23.09 18.38 12.85
CA ASP A 211 -22.82 17.20 12.03
C ASP A 211 -21.77 17.43 10.96
N TRP A 212 -21.29 18.66 10.79
CA TRP A 212 -20.41 19.02 9.70
C TRP A 212 -19.07 19.60 10.17
N GLY A 213 -18.01 19.14 9.56
CA GLY A 213 -16.65 19.62 9.83
C GLY A 213 -15.86 19.88 8.56
N LEU A 214 -14.91 20.82 8.70
CA LEU A 214 -13.84 21.07 7.73
C LEU A 214 -12.61 20.28 8.17
N ARG A 215 -12.16 19.37 7.33
CA ARG A 215 -10.98 18.53 7.55
C ARG A 215 -9.81 19.04 6.75
N MET A 216 -8.65 19.18 7.38
CA MET A 216 -7.40 19.58 6.74
C MET A 216 -6.26 18.69 7.25
N GLY A 217 -5.27 18.40 6.39
CA GLY A 217 -4.15 17.58 6.80
C GLY A 217 -3.10 17.39 5.73
N ILE A 218 -2.20 16.46 6.00
CA ILE A 218 -1.16 16.01 5.08
C ILE A 218 -1.31 14.52 4.89
N ASP A 219 -1.42 14.09 3.64
CA ASP A 219 -1.46 12.70 3.25
C ASP A 219 -0.20 12.29 2.48
N TYR A 220 0.36 11.17 2.87
CA TYR A 220 1.27 10.37 2.07
C TYR A 220 0.51 9.17 1.52
N TYR A 221 0.71 8.84 0.25
CA TYR A 221 0.22 7.58 -0.30
C TYR A 221 1.17 7.01 -1.35
N HIS A 222 1.15 5.70 -1.43
CA HIS A 222 2.02 4.88 -2.26
C HIS A 222 1.20 3.81 -2.97
N TYR A 223 1.55 3.52 -4.22
CA TYR A 223 1.08 2.33 -4.89
C TYR A 223 2.18 1.68 -5.74
N SER A 224 2.24 0.37 -5.67
CA SER A 224 3.17 -0.50 -6.37
C SER A 224 2.64 -1.91 -6.47
N ASN A 225 3.20 -2.72 -7.33
CA ASN A 225 2.75 -4.11 -7.49
C ASN A 225 3.45 -5.12 -6.55
N GLY A 226 4.22 -4.65 -5.57
CA GLY A 226 4.87 -5.55 -4.61
C GLY A 226 5.89 -6.52 -5.22
N ALA A 227 6.55 -6.15 -6.32
CA ALA A 227 7.50 -6.95 -7.09
C ALA A 227 6.88 -8.08 -7.95
N LEU A 228 5.57 -8.09 -8.17
CA LEU A 228 4.92 -9.08 -9.04
C LEU A 228 5.12 -8.82 -10.54
N ASN A 229 5.54 -7.61 -10.91
CA ASN A 229 5.95 -7.24 -12.26
C ASN A 229 7.05 -6.17 -12.24
N ARG A 230 7.71 -5.95 -13.39
CA ARG A 230 8.72 -4.90 -13.58
C ARG A 230 8.27 -3.92 -14.67
N PRO A 231 8.70 -2.65 -14.57
CA PRO A 231 9.38 -2.02 -13.43
C PRO A 231 8.47 -1.87 -12.19
N ASN A 232 9.04 -1.62 -11.03
CA ASN A 232 8.29 -1.42 -9.80
C ASN A 232 9.06 -0.52 -8.81
N LYS A 233 9.38 0.71 -9.20
CA LYS A 233 9.87 1.70 -8.24
C LYS A 233 8.79 2.14 -7.26
N GLY A 234 7.52 2.03 -7.69
CA GLY A 234 6.36 2.53 -6.98
C GLY A 234 6.18 4.04 -7.11
N ALA A 235 4.95 4.48 -7.10
CA ALA A 235 4.59 5.89 -7.11
C ALA A 235 4.31 6.37 -5.68
N ASN A 236 5.07 7.35 -5.23
CA ASN A 236 4.99 7.92 -3.89
C ASN A 236 4.52 9.36 -3.99
N PHE A 237 3.54 9.75 -3.19
CA PHE A 237 2.95 11.08 -3.21
C PHE A 237 2.88 11.67 -1.81
N ILE A 238 2.98 12.98 -1.76
CA ILE A 238 2.66 13.77 -0.59
C ILE A 238 1.78 14.94 -1.03
N GLY A 239 0.73 15.25 -0.26
CA GLY A 239 -0.16 16.36 -0.57
C GLY A 239 -0.85 16.94 0.66
N ALA A 240 -1.33 18.15 0.51
CA ALA A 240 -2.19 18.79 1.49
C ALA A 240 -3.63 18.41 1.19
N THR A 241 -4.34 17.86 2.17
CA THR A 241 -5.73 17.45 2.04
C THR A 241 -6.66 18.47 2.63
N VAL A 242 -7.72 18.80 1.91
CA VAL A 242 -8.85 19.61 2.40
C VAL A 242 -10.14 18.89 2.06
N GLY A 243 -11.04 18.74 3.03
CA GLY A 243 -12.29 18.02 2.85
C GLY A 243 -13.43 18.49 3.73
N LEU A 244 -14.63 18.18 3.29
CA LEU A 244 -15.84 18.33 4.06
C LEU A 244 -16.24 16.96 4.63
N VAL A 245 -16.51 16.91 5.92
CA VAL A 245 -16.94 15.70 6.61
C VAL A 245 -18.34 15.88 7.17
N TYR A 246 -19.16 14.83 7.04
CA TYR A 246 -20.46 14.69 7.68
C TYR A 246 -20.34 13.60 8.74
N GLN A 247 -20.48 13.97 10.00
CA GLN A 247 -20.23 13.10 11.16
C GLN A 247 -21.31 13.28 12.23
N PRO A 248 -22.55 12.79 12.00
CA PRO A 248 -23.67 12.95 12.94
C PRO A 248 -23.45 12.25 14.28
N TYR A 249 -22.43 11.41 14.36
CA TYR A 249 -21.98 10.71 15.57
C TYR A 249 -20.98 11.51 16.40
N TYR A 250 -20.50 12.66 15.93
CA TYR A 250 -19.33 13.30 16.52
C TYR A 250 -19.49 13.63 18.00
N GLU A 251 -20.60 14.25 18.38
CA GLU A 251 -20.88 14.56 19.79
C GLU A 251 -20.94 13.28 20.65
N ALA A 252 -21.58 12.22 20.17
CA ALA A 252 -21.65 10.92 20.86
C ALA A 252 -20.28 10.21 20.96
N SER A 253 -19.31 10.57 20.10
CA SER A 253 -17.97 10.00 20.11
C SER A 253 -17.04 10.62 21.14
N ILE A 254 -17.43 11.76 21.75
CA ILE A 254 -16.64 12.44 22.76
C ILE A 254 -16.78 11.67 24.10
N PRO A 255 -15.70 11.18 24.70
CA PRO A 255 -15.77 10.51 25.98
C PRO A 255 -16.12 11.50 27.12
N HIS A 256 -17.33 11.44 27.65
CA HIS A 256 -17.77 12.27 28.76
C HIS A 256 -17.34 11.70 30.14
N TYR A 257 -17.00 10.39 30.19
CA TYR A 257 -16.55 9.69 31.38
C TYR A 257 -15.31 8.84 31.06
N SER A 258 -14.53 8.48 32.09
CA SER A 258 -13.40 7.57 31.93
C SER A 258 -13.88 6.16 31.61
N THR A 259 -14.21 5.92 30.35
CA THR A 259 -14.51 4.56 29.88
C THR A 259 -13.19 3.79 29.90
N SER A 260 -13.07 2.79 30.78
CA SER A 260 -11.91 1.94 30.85
C SER A 260 -12.22 0.59 30.20
N ALA A 261 -11.33 0.14 29.33
CA ALA A 261 -11.39 -1.22 28.81
C ALA A 261 -11.19 -2.24 29.93
N GLU A 262 -11.76 -3.44 29.78
CA GLU A 262 -11.50 -4.54 30.70
C GLU A 262 -10.00 -4.83 30.83
N LYS A 263 -9.56 -5.31 32.00
CA LYS A 263 -8.15 -5.66 32.27
C LYS A 263 -7.72 -6.75 31.27
N PHE A 264 -6.65 -6.49 30.51
CA PHE A 264 -6.09 -7.45 29.56
C PHE A 264 -5.12 -8.39 30.28
N GLU A 265 -5.30 -9.71 30.07
CA GLU A 265 -4.36 -10.73 30.57
C GLU A 265 -3.24 -10.93 29.55
N LYS A 266 -2.00 -10.74 30.00
CA LYS A 266 -0.81 -10.89 29.18
C LYS A 266 -0.46 -12.36 29.01
N TYR A 267 0.01 -12.74 27.82
CA TYR A 267 0.37 -14.12 27.54
C TYR A 267 1.46 -14.24 26.46
N TRP A 268 2.12 -15.39 26.45
CA TRP A 268 3.05 -15.78 25.39
C TRP A 268 2.36 -16.71 24.40
N TYR A 269 2.75 -16.61 23.12
CA TYR A 269 2.29 -17.53 22.11
C TYR A 269 3.37 -17.81 21.08
N LEU A 270 3.34 -19.03 20.49
CA LEU A 270 4.06 -19.40 19.31
C LEU A 270 3.19 -19.07 18.10
N ASN A 271 3.81 -18.56 17.04
CA ASN A 271 3.13 -18.26 15.81
C ASN A 271 3.86 -18.92 14.63
N PRO A 272 3.73 -20.27 14.46
CA PRO A 272 4.21 -20.92 13.27
C PRO A 272 3.45 -20.41 12.05
N TYR A 273 4.16 -20.25 10.94
CA TYR A 273 3.56 -19.79 9.69
C TYR A 273 4.20 -20.45 8.47
N ILE A 274 3.42 -20.49 7.40
CA ILE A 274 3.85 -20.79 6.05
C ILE A 274 3.35 -19.71 5.11
N SER A 275 4.07 -19.49 4.01
CA SER A 275 3.62 -18.55 2.98
C SER A 275 4.02 -19.01 1.59
N ILE A 276 3.24 -18.56 0.61
CA ILE A 276 3.53 -18.66 -0.80
C ILE A 276 3.43 -17.26 -1.41
N GLY A 277 4.39 -16.90 -2.26
CA GLY A 277 4.43 -15.60 -2.88
C GLY A 277 5.04 -15.60 -4.25
N GLY A 278 5.04 -14.45 -4.88
CA GLY A 278 5.58 -14.22 -6.21
C GLY A 278 6.55 -13.04 -6.24
N ARG A 279 7.57 -13.17 -7.08
CA ARG A 279 8.49 -12.08 -7.40
C ARG A 279 8.96 -12.13 -8.84
N THR A 280 9.27 -10.98 -9.40
CA THR A 280 10.04 -10.82 -10.64
C THR A 280 11.47 -10.42 -10.31
N LEU A 281 12.43 -10.81 -11.16
CA LEU A 281 13.84 -10.57 -10.91
C LEU A 281 14.26 -9.14 -11.31
N MET A 282 14.98 -8.46 -10.43
CA MET A 282 15.59 -7.18 -10.73
C MET A 282 16.75 -7.35 -11.72
N GLU A 283 17.43 -8.48 -11.67
CA GLU A 283 18.52 -8.87 -12.57
C GLU A 283 18.03 -8.95 -14.01
N GLU A 284 16.86 -9.54 -14.25
CA GLU A 284 16.23 -9.58 -15.58
C GLU A 284 15.84 -8.18 -16.06
N TRP A 285 15.22 -7.38 -15.19
CA TRP A 285 14.92 -5.99 -15.50
C TRP A 285 16.18 -5.22 -15.95
N GLN A 286 17.24 -5.29 -15.17
CA GLN A 286 18.47 -4.60 -15.50
C GLN A 286 19.13 -5.08 -16.79
N MET A 287 19.10 -6.39 -17.03
CA MET A 287 19.67 -6.95 -18.24
C MET A 287 18.93 -6.44 -19.49
N THR A 288 17.61 -6.46 -19.47
CA THR A 288 16.78 -6.04 -20.61
C THR A 288 16.79 -4.53 -20.83
N GLN A 289 16.95 -3.72 -19.79
CA GLN A 289 16.97 -2.26 -19.92
C GLN A 289 18.34 -1.69 -20.26
N PHE A 290 19.43 -2.29 -19.78
CA PHE A 290 20.75 -1.66 -19.81
C PHE A 290 21.81 -2.47 -20.53
N SER A 291 21.61 -3.77 -20.75
CA SER A 291 22.57 -4.67 -21.36
C SER A 291 22.13 -5.26 -22.71
N SER A 292 20.88 -5.02 -23.10
CA SER A 292 20.34 -5.41 -24.42
C SER A 292 20.39 -4.26 -25.43
N THR A 293 20.32 -4.60 -26.69
CA THR A 293 20.27 -3.69 -27.85
C THR A 293 18.96 -3.81 -28.59
N PRO A 294 18.57 -2.85 -29.44
CA PRO A 294 17.31 -2.93 -30.22
C PRO A 294 17.14 -4.19 -31.09
N SER A 295 18.23 -4.89 -31.40
CA SER A 295 18.19 -6.17 -32.14
C SER A 295 17.85 -7.39 -31.26
N ASP A 296 17.92 -7.25 -29.94
CA ASP A 296 17.62 -8.34 -29.03
C ASP A 296 16.10 -8.48 -28.83
N PRO A 297 15.54 -9.70 -28.84
CA PRO A 297 14.10 -9.93 -28.70
C PRO A 297 13.54 -9.44 -27.37
N ASP A 298 14.37 -9.40 -26.32
CA ASP A 298 14.00 -8.97 -24.98
C ASP A 298 14.32 -7.48 -24.71
N TYR A 299 14.71 -6.72 -25.75
CA TYR A 299 15.07 -5.31 -25.59
C TYR A 299 13.94 -4.52 -24.93
N ARG A 300 14.23 -3.96 -23.75
CA ARG A 300 13.32 -3.13 -22.96
C ARG A 300 11.91 -3.74 -22.78
N THR A 301 11.82 -5.07 -22.71
CA THR A 301 10.54 -5.80 -22.59
C THR A 301 9.68 -5.30 -21.43
N ASP A 302 8.36 -5.45 -21.52
CA ASP A 302 7.38 -5.25 -20.43
C ASP A 302 6.82 -6.59 -19.89
N SER A 303 7.36 -7.71 -20.38
CA SER A 303 6.94 -9.06 -20.00
C SER A 303 8.02 -9.73 -19.17
N PHE A 304 7.76 -9.91 -17.87
CA PHE A 304 8.66 -10.54 -16.92
C PHE A 304 8.02 -11.77 -16.30
N LYS A 305 8.79 -12.85 -16.20
CA LYS A 305 8.34 -14.05 -15.51
C LYS A 305 8.23 -13.79 -14.00
N CYS A 306 7.08 -14.10 -13.42
CA CYS A 306 6.90 -14.12 -11.99
C CYS A 306 7.29 -15.51 -11.46
N TYR A 307 8.25 -15.55 -10.54
CA TYR A 307 8.77 -16.76 -9.91
C TYR A 307 8.11 -16.96 -8.55
N TRP A 308 7.83 -18.21 -8.21
CA TRP A 308 7.33 -18.55 -6.89
C TRP A 308 8.41 -18.47 -5.83
N ALA A 309 8.02 -18.06 -4.64
CA ALA A 309 8.84 -18.10 -3.44
C ALA A 309 8.00 -18.58 -2.27
N TYR A 310 8.63 -19.29 -1.36
CA TYR A 310 8.00 -19.84 -0.16
C TYR A 310 8.72 -19.29 1.06
N SER A 311 7.97 -19.04 2.13
CA SER A 311 8.56 -18.73 3.43
C SER A 311 7.89 -19.58 4.49
N PHE A 312 8.64 -19.93 5.51
CA PHE A 312 8.11 -20.58 6.70
C PHE A 312 8.97 -20.22 7.90
N GLY A 313 8.38 -20.32 9.06
CA GLY A 313 9.07 -19.96 10.27
C GLY A 313 8.18 -20.08 11.50
N THR A 314 8.73 -19.62 12.60
CA THR A 314 8.00 -19.54 13.84
C THR A 314 8.46 -18.33 14.65
N ASP A 315 7.49 -17.67 15.29
CA ASP A 315 7.73 -16.51 16.13
C ASP A 315 7.38 -16.84 17.58
N VAL A 316 8.20 -16.40 18.53
CA VAL A 316 7.87 -16.37 19.95
C VAL A 316 7.42 -14.96 20.28
N MET A 317 6.15 -14.81 20.60
CA MET A 317 5.51 -13.52 20.77
C MET A 317 4.99 -13.35 22.20
N TYR A 318 5.21 -12.17 22.78
CA TYR A 318 4.63 -11.74 24.05
C TYR A 318 3.56 -10.69 23.80
N ARG A 319 2.29 -11.03 24.09
CA ARG A 319 1.17 -10.11 24.02
C ARG A 319 1.01 -9.40 25.35
N TYR A 320 1.57 -8.22 25.45
CA TYR A 320 1.63 -7.42 26.69
C TYR A 320 0.47 -6.44 26.84
N ALA A 321 -0.29 -6.22 25.76
CA ALA A 321 -1.50 -5.40 25.75
C ALA A 321 -2.53 -5.97 24.76
N ARG A 322 -3.79 -5.61 24.89
CA ARG A 322 -4.83 -6.00 23.93
C ARG A 322 -4.45 -5.58 22.51
N ARG A 323 -3.81 -4.41 22.35
CA ARG A 323 -3.40 -3.81 21.09
C ARG A 323 -2.06 -4.32 20.55
N TRP A 324 -1.15 -4.83 21.42
CA TRP A 324 0.27 -4.97 21.09
C TRP A 324 0.84 -6.33 21.46
N ALA A 325 1.57 -6.92 20.54
CA ALA A 325 2.50 -8.00 20.82
C ALA A 325 3.85 -7.71 20.17
N SER A 326 4.92 -8.13 20.83
CA SER A 326 6.28 -8.09 20.28
C SER A 326 6.99 -9.39 20.56
N GLY A 327 7.97 -9.73 19.74
CA GLY A 327 8.70 -10.96 19.87
C GLY A 327 9.86 -11.07 18.90
N ILE A 328 10.38 -12.28 18.81
CA ILE A 328 11.44 -12.64 17.87
C ILE A 328 11.03 -13.91 17.12
N GLY A 329 11.53 -14.05 15.91
CA GLY A 329 11.23 -15.22 15.08
C GLY A 329 12.39 -15.62 14.17
N VAL A 330 12.31 -16.85 13.69
CA VAL A 330 13.19 -17.36 12.63
C VAL A 330 12.40 -17.46 11.36
N ASP A 331 12.94 -16.86 10.30
CA ASP A 331 12.35 -16.86 8.97
C ASP A 331 13.24 -17.67 8.02
N VAL A 332 12.66 -18.63 7.31
CA VAL A 332 13.32 -19.39 6.25
C VAL A 332 12.63 -19.10 4.93
N PHE A 333 13.40 -18.80 3.91
CA PHE A 333 12.91 -18.48 2.57
C PHE A 333 13.48 -19.47 1.56
N TYR A 334 12.65 -19.86 0.59
CA TYR A 334 13.03 -20.68 -0.54
C TYR A 334 12.57 -20.01 -1.84
N GLY A 335 13.49 -19.73 -2.75
CA GLY A 335 13.21 -19.08 -4.03
C GLY A 335 13.45 -20.03 -5.20
N THR A 336 12.42 -20.26 -6.03
CA THR A 336 12.49 -21.13 -7.22
C THR A 336 13.25 -20.51 -8.40
N TYR A 337 13.84 -19.35 -8.19
CA TYR A 337 14.49 -18.51 -9.22
C TYR A 337 16.02 -18.57 -9.18
N ASP A 338 16.57 -19.40 -8.32
CA ASP A 338 18.03 -19.57 -8.12
C ASP A 338 18.77 -19.93 -9.41
N GLY A 339 18.26 -20.88 -10.18
CA GLY A 339 18.83 -21.27 -11.47
C GLY A 339 18.90 -20.11 -12.47
N ARG A 340 17.85 -19.27 -12.53
CA ARG A 340 17.84 -18.11 -13.42
C ARG A 340 18.81 -17.02 -12.99
N VAL A 341 18.88 -16.74 -11.69
CA VAL A 341 19.86 -15.79 -11.14
C VAL A 341 21.28 -16.26 -11.42
N LYS A 342 21.56 -17.57 -11.27
CA LYS A 342 22.86 -18.18 -11.60
C LYS A 342 23.24 -17.95 -13.06
N GLU A 343 22.31 -18.22 -13.98
CA GLU A 343 22.52 -17.99 -15.42
C GLU A 343 22.89 -16.53 -15.72
N ILE A 344 22.14 -15.58 -15.15
CA ILE A 344 22.37 -14.15 -15.36
C ILE A 344 23.73 -13.72 -14.78
N CYS A 345 24.08 -14.18 -13.58
CA CYS A 345 25.37 -13.88 -12.95
C CYS A 345 26.54 -14.42 -13.79
N GLN A 346 26.43 -15.66 -14.29
CA GLN A 346 27.44 -16.27 -15.14
C GLN A 346 27.65 -15.49 -16.46
N LYS A 347 26.54 -15.08 -17.13
CA LYS A 347 26.61 -14.27 -18.36
C LYS A 347 27.30 -12.92 -18.15
N ARG A 348 27.20 -12.36 -16.93
CA ARG A 348 27.79 -11.08 -16.55
C ARG A 348 29.22 -11.21 -16.00
N GLY A 349 29.70 -12.43 -15.73
CA GLY A 349 30.94 -12.65 -15.00
C GLY A 349 30.88 -12.22 -13.52
N ASP A 350 29.68 -12.15 -12.95
CA ASP A 350 29.42 -11.84 -11.55
C ASP A 350 29.55 -13.09 -10.66
N ASP A 351 29.57 -12.90 -9.33
CA ASP A 351 29.53 -14.00 -8.35
C ASP A 351 28.26 -14.86 -8.55
N SER A 352 28.47 -16.12 -8.93
CA SER A 352 27.42 -17.10 -9.18
C SER A 352 27.26 -18.13 -8.04
N SER A 353 27.74 -17.78 -6.84
CA SER A 353 27.46 -18.53 -5.60
C SER A 353 26.00 -18.37 -5.24
N ILE A 354 25.17 -19.32 -5.67
CA ILE A 354 23.70 -19.25 -5.56
C ILE A 354 23.17 -20.41 -4.72
N SER A 355 22.24 -20.08 -3.83
CA SER A 355 21.43 -21.03 -3.05
C SER A 355 19.98 -20.60 -3.08
N PRO A 356 19.01 -21.49 -3.30
CA PRO A 356 17.58 -21.15 -3.20
C PRO A 356 17.16 -20.81 -1.78
N TRP A 357 17.95 -21.17 -0.79
CA TRP A 357 17.65 -20.98 0.63
C TRP A 357 18.20 -19.67 1.17
N SER A 358 17.42 -19.08 2.08
CA SER A 358 17.88 -17.99 2.93
C SER A 358 17.30 -18.18 4.33
N VAL A 359 18.07 -17.80 5.37
CA VAL A 359 17.66 -17.90 6.76
C VAL A 359 17.91 -16.58 7.44
N GLY A 360 16.97 -16.13 8.25
CA GLY A 360 17.07 -14.90 9.02
C GLY A 360 16.48 -15.02 10.42
N ILE A 361 16.89 -14.12 11.29
CA ILE A 361 16.26 -13.86 12.57
C ILE A 361 15.63 -12.48 12.54
N ALA A 362 14.42 -12.33 13.08
CA ALA A 362 13.68 -11.08 13.01
C ALA A 362 13.08 -10.65 14.34
N ALA A 363 13.16 -9.34 14.62
CA ALA A 363 12.28 -8.69 15.58
C ALA A 363 10.88 -8.56 14.93
N LYS A 364 9.85 -8.88 15.70
CA LYS A 364 8.45 -8.91 15.27
C LYS A 364 7.61 -8.00 16.14
N HIS A 365 6.71 -7.27 15.51
CA HIS A 365 5.69 -6.49 16.21
C HIS A 365 4.34 -6.65 15.53
N GLU A 366 3.27 -6.79 16.30
CA GLU A 366 1.91 -6.95 15.79
C GLU A 366 0.96 -6.03 16.54
N ALA A 367 0.23 -5.21 15.77
CA ALA A 367 -0.81 -4.32 16.25
C ALA A 367 -2.19 -4.91 15.94
N PHE A 368 -3.07 -5.02 16.94
CA PHE A 368 -4.36 -5.70 16.83
C PHE A 368 -5.53 -4.71 16.92
N PHE A 369 -6.51 -4.91 16.05
CA PHE A 369 -7.83 -4.30 16.17
C PHE A 369 -8.92 -5.34 15.84
N GLY A 370 -9.52 -5.91 16.89
CA GLY A 370 -10.49 -7.02 16.73
C GLY A 370 -9.86 -8.24 16.05
N PRO A 371 -10.43 -8.69 14.91
CA PRO A 371 -9.89 -9.79 14.13
C PRO A 371 -8.73 -9.39 13.20
N LEU A 372 -8.56 -8.10 12.96
CA LEU A 372 -7.50 -7.58 12.10
C LEU A 372 -6.22 -7.34 12.89
N SER A 373 -5.08 -7.56 12.24
CA SER A 373 -3.78 -7.13 12.78
C SER A 373 -2.85 -6.65 11.67
N LEU A 374 -2.04 -5.64 12.01
CA LEU A 374 -0.92 -5.17 11.22
C LEU A 374 0.35 -5.77 11.82
N ASN A 375 1.12 -6.50 11.04
CA ASN A 375 2.41 -7.04 11.43
C ASN A 375 3.56 -6.30 10.77
N VAL A 376 4.62 -6.09 11.51
CA VAL A 376 5.88 -5.51 11.05
C VAL A 376 7.03 -6.37 11.56
N SER A 377 8.00 -6.64 10.70
CA SER A 377 9.20 -7.38 11.06
C SER A 377 10.43 -6.67 10.50
N LEU A 378 11.49 -6.68 11.29
CA LEU A 378 12.82 -6.28 10.85
C LEU A 378 13.77 -7.45 11.12
N GLY A 379 14.29 -8.05 10.05
CA GLY A 379 15.10 -9.25 10.11
C GLY A 379 16.52 -9.05 9.61
N LEU A 380 17.44 -9.84 10.15
CA LEU A 380 18.82 -9.94 9.71
C LEU A 380 19.05 -11.31 9.06
N TYR A 381 19.69 -11.35 7.90
CA TYR A 381 20.08 -12.60 7.27
C TYR A 381 21.28 -13.24 7.98
N LEU A 382 21.08 -14.45 8.46
CA LEU A 382 22.14 -15.34 8.93
C LEU A 382 22.78 -16.07 7.74
N TYR A 383 21.95 -16.42 6.74
CA TYR A 383 22.37 -17.07 5.51
C TYR A 383 21.58 -16.50 4.33
N ARG A 384 22.29 -16.00 3.30
CA ARG A 384 21.73 -15.62 2.02
C ARG A 384 22.81 -15.58 0.95
N HIS A 385 22.70 -16.46 -0.04
CA HIS A 385 23.56 -16.56 -1.21
C HIS A 385 22.69 -16.59 -2.46
N MET A 386 22.32 -15.42 -2.99
CA MET A 386 21.47 -15.28 -4.17
C MET A 386 22.13 -14.33 -5.19
N GLY A 387 23.45 -14.56 -5.43
CA GLY A 387 24.26 -13.79 -6.38
C GLY A 387 24.69 -12.40 -5.87
N LYS A 388 25.26 -11.64 -6.78
CA LYS A 388 25.82 -10.30 -6.51
C LYS A 388 24.78 -9.36 -5.91
N TRP A 389 23.56 -9.36 -6.45
CA TRP A 389 22.50 -8.46 -6.00
C TRP A 389 22.16 -8.65 -4.52
N SER A 390 22.02 -9.90 -4.09
CA SER A 390 21.74 -10.22 -2.69
C SER A 390 22.91 -9.83 -1.77
N LYS A 391 24.14 -9.91 -2.27
CA LYS A 391 25.33 -9.59 -1.50
C LYS A 391 25.50 -8.08 -1.28
N GLU A 392 25.27 -7.27 -2.30
CA GLU A 392 25.55 -5.84 -2.29
C GLU A 392 24.37 -4.96 -1.89
N LEU A 393 23.15 -5.33 -2.30
CA LEU A 393 21.98 -4.48 -2.17
C LEU A 393 20.92 -4.98 -1.18
N GLU A 394 20.78 -6.30 -1.01
CA GLU A 394 19.74 -6.87 -0.14
C GLU A 394 20.22 -7.12 1.30
N LYS A 395 21.48 -7.52 1.48
CA LYS A 395 22.06 -7.69 2.83
C LYS A 395 22.30 -6.33 3.52
N PRO A 396 22.39 -6.30 4.85
CA PRO A 396 22.27 -7.44 5.79
C PRO A 396 20.84 -7.73 6.25
N TYR A 397 19.84 -6.88 5.96
CA TYR A 397 18.53 -6.93 6.59
C TYR A 397 17.38 -6.98 5.57
N TYR A 398 16.22 -7.38 6.05
CA TYR A 398 14.95 -7.35 5.34
C TYR A 398 13.84 -6.81 6.26
N GLU A 399 12.86 -6.17 5.64
CA GLU A 399 11.62 -5.75 6.27
C GLU A 399 10.46 -6.63 5.79
N ARG A 400 9.46 -6.88 6.65
CA ARG A 400 8.17 -7.45 6.24
C ARG A 400 7.05 -6.64 6.89
N VAL A 401 6.08 -6.26 6.10
CA VAL A 401 4.88 -5.56 6.55
C VAL A 401 3.67 -6.26 5.96
N GLY A 402 2.64 -6.48 6.77
CA GLY A 402 1.45 -7.14 6.28
C GLY A 402 0.23 -6.95 7.17
N ILE A 403 -0.90 -7.37 6.64
CA ILE A 403 -2.20 -7.35 7.32
C ILE A 403 -2.71 -8.78 7.39
N ASN A 404 -3.15 -9.18 8.59
CA ASN A 404 -3.73 -10.49 8.84
C ASN A 404 -5.18 -10.34 9.30
N TYR A 405 -6.00 -11.33 8.95
CA TYR A 405 -7.32 -11.55 9.50
C TYR A 405 -7.34 -12.85 10.30
N ARG A 406 -7.84 -12.78 11.52
CA ARG A 406 -7.94 -13.91 12.45
C ARG A 406 -9.34 -14.49 12.46
N PHE A 407 -9.45 -15.76 12.12
CA PHE A 407 -10.70 -16.52 12.08
C PHE A 407 -10.97 -17.21 13.42
N LYS A 408 -11.71 -16.56 14.31
CA LYS A 408 -12.04 -17.12 15.64
C LYS A 408 -12.71 -18.51 15.58
N LYS A 409 -13.57 -18.73 14.59
CA LYS A 409 -14.28 -20.02 14.40
C LYS A 409 -13.36 -21.15 13.92
N LEU A 410 -12.18 -20.85 13.38
CA LEU A 410 -11.17 -21.80 12.90
C LEU A 410 -9.97 -21.86 13.85
N SER A 411 -10.24 -21.95 15.14
CA SER A 411 -9.22 -22.10 16.18
C SER A 411 -8.11 -21.03 16.10
N GLU A 412 -8.48 -19.78 15.87
CA GLU A 412 -7.56 -18.64 15.78
C GLU A 412 -6.63 -18.61 14.55
N LEU A 413 -6.91 -19.42 13.50
CA LEU A 413 -6.19 -19.38 12.25
C LEU A 413 -6.09 -17.94 11.72
N LYS A 414 -4.91 -17.50 11.31
CA LYS A 414 -4.69 -16.24 10.64
C LYS A 414 -4.36 -16.45 9.16
N ILE A 415 -4.95 -15.61 8.31
CA ILE A 415 -4.58 -15.51 6.89
C ILE A 415 -4.29 -14.04 6.61
N GLY A 416 -3.21 -13.78 5.88
CA GLY A 416 -2.79 -12.41 5.59
C GLY A 416 -2.01 -12.28 4.30
N ILE A 417 -1.67 -11.03 4.00
CA ILE A 417 -0.81 -10.66 2.88
C ILE A 417 0.36 -9.88 3.47
N ASN A 418 1.58 -10.31 3.16
CA ASN A 418 2.80 -9.60 3.51
C ASN A 418 3.55 -9.13 2.25
N ILE A 419 4.23 -8.01 2.40
CA ILE A 419 5.26 -7.55 1.48
C ILE A 419 6.60 -7.66 2.22
N LYS A 420 7.52 -8.42 1.65
CA LYS A 420 8.91 -8.44 2.08
C LYS A 420 9.69 -7.44 1.22
N ALA A 421 10.56 -6.68 1.85
CA ALA A 421 11.35 -5.65 1.19
C ALA A 421 12.81 -5.67 1.67
N HIS A 422 13.67 -5.02 0.90
CA HIS A 422 15.04 -4.73 1.27
C HIS A 422 15.27 -3.22 1.07
N LYS A 423 15.59 -2.52 2.15
CA LYS A 423 15.80 -1.06 2.12
C LYS A 423 14.60 -0.35 1.44
N THR A 424 13.40 -0.71 1.88
CA THR A 424 12.09 -0.21 1.36
C THR A 424 11.74 -0.61 -0.07
N LYS A 425 12.59 -1.38 -0.78
CA LYS A 425 12.28 -1.89 -2.13
C LYS A 425 11.62 -3.25 -2.02
N ALA A 426 10.38 -3.37 -2.51
CA ALA A 426 9.64 -4.62 -2.49
C ALA A 426 10.40 -5.73 -3.23
N ASP A 427 10.52 -6.87 -2.58
CA ASP A 427 11.20 -8.08 -3.03
C ASP A 427 10.23 -9.21 -3.33
N LEU A 428 9.23 -9.39 -2.46
CA LEU A 428 8.29 -10.51 -2.50
C LEU A 428 6.94 -10.07 -1.94
N THR A 429 5.86 -10.39 -2.65
CA THR A 429 4.49 -10.34 -2.11
C THR A 429 4.02 -11.77 -1.85
N GLU A 430 3.53 -12.02 -0.64
CA GLU A 430 3.19 -13.37 -0.18
C GLU A 430 1.84 -13.42 0.55
N VAL A 431 1.11 -14.51 0.36
CA VAL A 431 -0.03 -14.89 1.20
C VAL A 431 0.51 -15.76 2.33
N VAL A 432 0.16 -15.41 3.55
CA VAL A 432 0.66 -16.05 4.78
C VAL A 432 -0.49 -16.72 5.50
N ILE A 433 -0.27 -17.93 5.95
CA ILE A 433 -1.15 -18.67 6.86
C ILE A 433 -0.37 -18.93 8.13
N SER A 434 -0.93 -18.56 9.28
CA SER A 434 -0.31 -18.82 10.58
C SER A 434 -1.32 -19.30 11.61
N TYR A 435 -0.81 -20.05 12.60
CA TYR A 435 -1.62 -20.66 13.64
C TYR A 435 -1.06 -20.34 15.03
N PRO A 436 -1.47 -19.22 15.65
CA PRO A 436 -0.99 -18.83 16.98
C PRO A 436 -1.42 -19.86 18.04
N THR A 437 -0.47 -20.38 18.79
CA THR A 437 -0.70 -21.30 19.90
C THR A 437 -0.22 -20.70 21.20
N THR A 438 -1.14 -20.49 22.14
CA THR A 438 -0.83 -19.90 23.44
C THR A 438 -0.14 -20.91 24.35
N PHE A 439 0.97 -20.53 24.97
CA PHE A 439 1.63 -21.23 26.03
C PHE A 439 1.84 -20.30 27.23
N PHE A 440 1.82 -20.83 28.45
CA PHE A 440 1.87 -20.06 29.71
C PHE A 440 0.73 -19.01 29.86
N ALA A 441 -0.50 -19.31 29.47
CA ALA A 441 -1.64 -18.60 30.03
C ALA A 441 -1.87 -19.09 31.48
N LYS A 442 -1.88 -18.19 32.47
CA LYS A 442 -2.36 -18.53 33.80
C LYS A 442 -3.83 -18.95 33.65
N LYS A 443 -4.13 -20.24 33.83
CA LYS A 443 -5.51 -20.70 33.95
C LYS A 443 -6.07 -20.04 35.24
N ILE A 444 -6.83 -18.98 35.08
CA ILE A 444 -7.70 -18.50 36.16
C ILE A 444 -8.76 -19.58 36.34
N ARG A 445 -8.65 -20.33 37.47
CA ARG A 445 -9.78 -21.15 37.92
C ARG A 445 -10.95 -20.20 38.17
N LYS A 446 -11.94 -20.22 37.29
CA LYS A 446 -13.25 -19.70 37.64
C LYS A 446 -13.73 -20.56 38.79
N ASN A 447 -13.72 -20.02 39.98
CA ASN A 447 -14.47 -20.61 41.11
C ASN A 447 -15.95 -20.62 40.67
N PRO A 448 -16.61 -21.77 40.61
CA PRO A 448 -18.05 -21.80 40.42
C PRO A 448 -18.67 -21.21 41.70
N LYS A 449 -19.39 -20.12 41.57
CA LYS A 449 -20.40 -19.72 42.55
C LYS A 449 -21.70 -20.37 42.19
#